data_b3b25523ca3b01ecf14bea388829104e
#
_entry.id   b3b25523ca3b01ecf14bea388829104e
#
_cell.length_a   1.000
_cell.length_b   1.000
_cell.length_c   1.000
_cell.angle_alpha   90.00
_cell.angle_beta   90.00
_cell.angle_gamma   90.00
#
_symmetry.space_group_name_H-M   'P 1'
#
loop_
_entity.id
_entity.type
_entity.pdbx_description
1 polymer ?
#
loop_
_entity_poly.entity_id
_entity_poly.type
_entity_poly.pdbx_seq_one_letter_code
_entity_poly.pdbx_strand_id
1 'polypeptide(L)'
;MHRRLWLSVAMLVTGASLLVASSFASAAGTSGALKKGGIWKIGTTGASTQVDPQIAYVTTAWWIEYATAAKLYNYPDKSGPAGSKLVPEVASKFAVTNGGKKYTFTIRKGFKFSDGKAVTANSFKYAINRVANHDLASPGAQFITDPTGTNIVGAKAVNDGQGTNVSGVKVKGNKLTINLTKADGTFMAKITMPFFQATSTKLPLTHEVSTVNGPGDLPSAGPYVMTRNDVNQLTSLRQNPNWKPGPGRNRPRNLTGLDLQWNLNEQTAFNQTKANQLDEGPLPAAEVQGVANQYGVNKSRFWTKPVNCTGYLPMNTANNLFKSNLKLRQAVNYAITRSTYVAQAGPYAGQPWTHIFNPGVPGWRNTTIYRKNLAKAKSLAAGHFKDGKITVYYRSSGTTNPAQAAIVKDDLKNLGFSDNNITMKGFSGANIYDAMGKRGNDADMGVSMGWCSDYPDPYDWLNILLYGPSIQDENNVNYSYFNNPTWNRRMAAAAKLVGPKRLKVYGQMDLDIMQKAAPMAIERTYNNRYFFSNRVDTKGLVYQGIYQDWSIPAMALK
;
A
#
# COMPACT_ATOMS: atom_id res chain seq x y z
N MET A 1 24.10 -64.48 39.34
CA MET A 1 23.90 -64.83 40.77
C MET A 1 23.07 -63.75 41.43
N HIS A 2 21.92 -64.21 42.08
CA HIS A 2 21.01 -63.56 43.04
C HIS A 2 20.28 -62.31 42.60
N ARG A 3 19.05 -62.43 42.09
CA ARG A 3 17.69 -62.52 42.70
C ARG A 3 17.61 -61.96 44.14
N ARG A 4 16.77 -60.90 44.29
CA ARG A 4 15.71 -60.86 45.35
C ARG A 4 14.59 -59.91 44.97
N LEU A 5 13.40 -60.52 44.84
CA LEU A 5 12.06 -59.94 44.97
C LEU A 5 11.85 -59.38 46.39
N TRP A 6 11.02 -58.34 46.50
CA TRP A 6 10.06 -58.22 47.64
C TRP A 6 8.73 -57.64 47.14
N LEU A 7 7.70 -58.34 47.59
CA LEU A 7 6.29 -58.15 47.31
C LEU A 7 5.68 -57.03 48.17
N SER A 8 4.67 -56.37 47.55
CA SER A 8 3.30 -56.04 48.01
C SER A 8 3.05 -55.52 49.41
N VAL A 9 2.32 -54.42 49.51
CA VAL A 9 1.05 -54.32 50.26
C VAL A 9 0.17 -53.28 49.63
N ALA A 10 -1.04 -53.71 49.20
CA ALA A 10 -2.12 -52.82 48.79
C ALA A 10 -2.90 -52.36 50.07
N MET A 11 -3.13 -51.07 50.21
CA MET A 11 -4.13 -50.54 51.15
C MET A 11 -5.16 -49.77 50.35
N LEU A 12 -6.35 -50.36 50.24
CA LEU A 12 -7.57 -49.67 49.85
C LEU A 12 -7.96 -48.64 50.93
N VAL A 13 -7.96 -47.39 50.54
CA VAL A 13 -8.70 -46.34 51.28
C VAL A 13 -9.78 -45.80 50.37
N THR A 14 -11.02 -46.21 50.67
CA THR A 14 -12.24 -45.65 50.10
C THR A 14 -12.46 -44.27 50.66
N GLY A 15 -12.08 -43.23 49.91
CA GLY A 15 -12.41 -41.84 50.22
C GLY A 15 -13.44 -41.33 49.19
N ALA A 16 -14.66 -41.12 49.61
CA ALA A 16 -15.71 -40.51 48.85
C ALA A 16 -15.32 -39.06 48.54
N SER A 17 -14.85 -38.78 47.33
CA SER A 17 -14.62 -37.42 46.84
C SER A 17 -15.91 -36.91 46.22
N LEU A 18 -16.60 -36.01 46.90
CA LEU A 18 -17.65 -35.16 46.33
C LEU A 18 -17.03 -34.33 45.21
N LEU A 19 -17.30 -34.70 43.97
CA LEU A 19 -17.08 -33.89 42.78
C LEU A 19 -18.07 -32.73 42.79
N VAL A 20 -17.63 -31.57 43.32
CA VAL A 20 -18.29 -30.30 43.03
C VAL A 20 -17.92 -29.97 41.58
N ALA A 21 -18.78 -30.31 40.67
CA ALA A 21 -18.71 -29.82 39.28
C ALA A 21 -19.06 -28.31 39.31
N SER A 22 -18.06 -27.48 39.49
CA SER A 22 -18.16 -26.06 39.16
C SER A 22 -18.32 -25.95 37.65
N SER A 23 -19.55 -25.85 37.18
CA SER A 23 -19.92 -25.41 35.85
C SER A 23 -19.37 -24.00 35.64
N PHE A 24 -18.17 -23.88 35.08
CA PHE A 24 -17.78 -22.66 34.40
C PHE A 24 -18.72 -22.53 33.20
N ALA A 25 -19.84 -21.90 33.39
CA ALA A 25 -20.60 -21.32 32.33
C ALA A 25 -19.66 -20.27 31.69
N SER A 26 -18.96 -20.65 30.64
CA SER A 26 -18.42 -19.70 29.69
C SER A 26 -19.61 -18.86 29.26
N ALA A 27 -19.68 -17.65 29.76
CA ALA A 27 -20.50 -16.63 29.17
C ALA A 27 -19.92 -16.40 27.77
N ALA A 28 -20.36 -17.23 26.80
CA ALA A 28 -20.29 -16.89 25.41
C ALA A 28 -21.10 -15.61 25.28
N GLY A 29 -20.42 -14.47 25.41
CA GLY A 29 -21.01 -13.19 25.10
C GLY A 29 -21.59 -13.34 23.71
N THR A 30 -22.91 -13.28 23.60
CA THR A 30 -23.62 -13.16 22.36
C THR A 30 -23.02 -11.95 21.65
N SER A 31 -22.13 -12.17 20.70
CA SER A 31 -21.65 -11.12 19.80
C SER A 31 -22.89 -10.71 19.00
N GLY A 32 -23.60 -9.69 19.50
CA GLY A 32 -24.76 -9.15 18.81
C GLY A 32 -24.37 -8.89 17.35
N ALA A 33 -25.21 -9.32 16.42
CA ALA A 33 -24.98 -9.10 15.00
C ALA A 33 -24.81 -7.59 14.76
N LEU A 34 -23.86 -7.23 13.86
CA LEU A 34 -23.67 -5.83 13.49
C LEU A 34 -24.95 -5.24 12.92
N LYS A 35 -25.31 -4.04 13.38
CA LYS A 35 -26.43 -3.29 12.83
C LYS A 35 -26.16 -2.97 11.36
N LYS A 36 -27.16 -3.14 10.52
CA LYS A 36 -27.09 -2.77 9.11
C LYS A 36 -27.72 -1.41 8.89
N GLY A 37 -27.14 -0.65 7.98
CA GLY A 37 -27.64 0.67 7.57
C GLY A 37 -26.77 1.82 8.06
N GLY A 38 -27.25 3.03 7.81
CA GLY A 38 -26.54 4.27 8.08
C GLY A 38 -25.51 4.64 7.01
N ILE A 39 -25.19 5.94 6.98
CA ILE A 39 -24.13 6.50 6.14
C ILE A 39 -22.96 6.84 7.04
N TRP A 40 -21.80 6.28 6.72
CA TRP A 40 -20.53 6.62 7.37
C TRP A 40 -19.99 7.93 6.81
N LYS A 41 -19.74 8.90 7.66
CA LYS A 41 -19.28 10.23 7.27
C LYS A 41 -17.82 10.41 7.66
N ILE A 42 -16.96 10.68 6.66
CA ILE A 42 -15.53 10.90 6.84
C ILE A 42 -15.20 12.33 6.45
N GLY A 43 -14.31 12.95 7.21
CA GLY A 43 -13.65 14.20 6.86
C GLY A 43 -12.16 13.99 6.64
N THR A 44 -11.58 14.61 5.62
CA THR A 44 -10.14 14.60 5.38
C THR A 44 -9.61 15.96 4.98
N THR A 45 -8.34 16.23 5.33
CA THR A 45 -7.61 17.44 4.92
C THR A 45 -7.02 17.35 3.53
N GLY A 46 -7.03 16.16 2.93
CA GLY A 46 -6.50 15.92 1.59
C GLY A 46 -7.45 16.39 0.49
N ALA A 47 -6.88 16.64 -0.69
CA ALA A 47 -7.63 16.82 -1.92
C ALA A 47 -8.21 15.48 -2.40
N SER A 48 -9.30 15.53 -3.19
CA SER A 48 -9.88 14.34 -3.78
C SER A 48 -8.87 13.64 -4.70
N THR A 49 -9.04 12.33 -4.81
CA THR A 49 -8.23 11.50 -5.70
C THR A 49 -8.95 11.27 -7.01
N GLN A 50 -8.21 10.82 -8.02
CA GLN A 50 -8.80 10.26 -9.23
C GLN A 50 -9.67 9.04 -8.89
N VAL A 51 -10.74 8.85 -9.63
CA VAL A 51 -11.76 7.82 -9.37
C VAL A 51 -11.85 6.77 -10.48
N ASP A 52 -11.24 7.03 -11.63
CA ASP A 52 -11.19 6.05 -12.72
C ASP A 52 -10.29 4.87 -12.32
N PRO A 53 -10.77 3.63 -12.33
CA PRO A 53 -10.04 2.49 -11.79
C PRO A 53 -8.77 2.14 -12.56
N GLN A 54 -8.60 2.61 -13.78
CA GLN A 54 -7.36 2.40 -14.53
C GLN A 54 -6.36 3.56 -14.39
N ILE A 55 -6.74 4.64 -13.71
CA ILE A 55 -5.89 5.83 -13.48
C ILE A 55 -5.57 6.02 -12.00
N ALA A 56 -6.53 5.74 -11.12
CA ALA A 56 -6.39 5.97 -9.68
C ALA A 56 -5.22 5.18 -9.10
N TYR A 57 -4.20 5.88 -8.58
CA TYR A 57 -2.98 5.27 -8.07
C TYR A 57 -2.49 5.93 -6.77
N VAL A 58 -3.38 5.95 -5.78
CA VAL A 58 -3.07 6.35 -4.41
C VAL A 58 -3.85 5.47 -3.43
N THR A 59 -3.33 5.30 -2.21
CA THR A 59 -3.90 4.41 -1.20
C THR A 59 -5.37 4.70 -0.91
N THR A 60 -5.77 5.97 -0.81
CA THR A 60 -7.17 6.36 -0.55
C THR A 60 -8.12 5.97 -1.70
N ALA A 61 -7.68 6.13 -2.96
CA ALA A 61 -8.47 5.68 -4.11
C ALA A 61 -8.64 4.16 -4.10
N TRP A 62 -7.55 3.41 -3.87
CA TRP A 62 -7.60 1.96 -3.82
C TRP A 62 -8.45 1.42 -2.65
N TRP A 63 -8.48 2.12 -1.54
CA TRP A 63 -9.38 1.84 -0.43
C TRP A 63 -10.86 1.98 -0.83
N ILE A 64 -11.22 3.05 -1.56
CA ILE A 64 -12.56 3.24 -2.14
C ILE A 64 -12.85 2.13 -3.17
N GLU A 65 -11.91 1.83 -4.05
CA GLU A 65 -12.07 0.82 -5.09
C GLU A 65 -12.17 -0.60 -4.52
N TYR A 66 -11.60 -0.88 -3.36
CA TYR A 66 -11.86 -2.14 -2.68
C TYR A 66 -13.36 -2.34 -2.40
N ALA A 67 -14.10 -1.29 -2.11
CA ALA A 67 -15.55 -1.36 -1.89
C ALA A 67 -16.35 -1.43 -3.21
N THR A 68 -15.85 -0.86 -4.30
CA THR A 68 -16.58 -0.76 -5.59
C THR A 68 -16.15 -1.81 -6.62
N ALA A 69 -14.96 -2.37 -6.49
CA ALA A 69 -14.40 -3.32 -7.45
C ALA A 69 -14.99 -4.72 -7.34
N ALA A 70 -15.01 -5.46 -8.46
CA ALA A 70 -15.03 -6.91 -8.49
C ALA A 70 -13.83 -7.41 -9.30
N LYS A 71 -13.05 -8.33 -8.73
CA LYS A 71 -11.75 -8.77 -9.27
C LYS A 71 -11.76 -10.25 -9.61
N LEU A 72 -10.79 -10.72 -10.38
CA LEU A 72 -10.63 -12.16 -10.65
C LEU A 72 -10.45 -12.94 -9.34
N TYR A 73 -9.48 -12.51 -8.54
CA TYR A 73 -9.20 -12.92 -7.17
C TYR A 73 -9.09 -11.67 -6.32
N ASN A 74 -9.31 -11.77 -5.03
CA ASN A 74 -9.26 -10.63 -4.12
C ASN A 74 -8.72 -11.06 -2.75
N TYR A 75 -8.43 -10.09 -1.91
CA TYR A 75 -8.09 -10.31 -0.51
C TYR A 75 -9.38 -10.24 0.32
N PRO A 76 -9.59 -11.18 1.27
CA PRO A 76 -10.83 -11.23 2.05
C PRO A 76 -10.88 -10.14 3.14
N ASP A 77 -12.07 -9.81 3.61
CA ASP A 77 -12.30 -8.95 4.78
C ASP A 77 -11.88 -9.67 6.07
N LYS A 78 -10.58 -9.77 6.27
CA LYS A 78 -9.96 -10.37 7.46
C LYS A 78 -8.71 -9.58 7.83
N SER A 79 -8.52 -9.36 9.12
CA SER A 79 -7.30 -8.74 9.62
C SER A 79 -6.13 -9.74 9.68
N GLY A 80 -4.90 -9.20 9.66
CA GLY A 80 -3.68 -9.99 9.79
C GLY A 80 -3.38 -10.92 8.61
N PRO A 81 -2.59 -12.01 8.83
CA PRO A 81 -2.11 -12.88 7.76
C PRO A 81 -3.22 -13.54 6.92
N ALA A 82 -4.40 -13.76 7.50
CA ALA A 82 -5.54 -14.32 6.78
C ALA A 82 -6.10 -13.35 5.72
N GLY A 83 -6.01 -12.03 5.97
CA GLY A 83 -6.40 -10.97 5.03
C GLY A 83 -5.44 -10.80 3.86
N SER A 84 -4.23 -11.36 3.94
CA SER A 84 -3.22 -11.29 2.87
C SER A 84 -3.22 -12.51 1.94
N LYS A 85 -4.17 -13.43 2.09
CA LYS A 85 -4.29 -14.62 1.25
C LYS A 85 -5.33 -14.38 0.15
N LEU A 86 -4.92 -14.56 -1.11
CA LEU A 86 -5.82 -14.46 -2.24
C LEU A 86 -6.94 -15.51 -2.19
N VAL A 87 -8.17 -15.07 -2.41
CA VAL A 87 -9.36 -15.92 -2.52
C VAL A 87 -10.05 -15.69 -3.86
N PRO A 88 -10.72 -16.75 -4.43
CA PRO A 88 -11.49 -16.59 -5.66
C PRO A 88 -12.65 -15.60 -5.49
N GLU A 89 -12.78 -14.64 -6.41
CA GLU A 89 -13.94 -13.73 -6.44
C GLU A 89 -14.75 -13.96 -7.73
N VAL A 90 -14.54 -13.19 -8.79
CA VAL A 90 -15.25 -13.37 -10.07
C VAL A 90 -14.75 -14.63 -10.81
N ALA A 91 -13.48 -14.94 -10.73
CA ALA A 91 -12.97 -16.22 -11.20
C ALA A 91 -13.22 -17.32 -10.16
N SER A 92 -13.77 -18.45 -10.58
CA SER A 92 -13.98 -19.61 -9.69
C SER A 92 -12.70 -20.41 -9.47
N LYS A 93 -11.86 -20.45 -10.48
CA LYS A 93 -10.54 -21.10 -10.48
C LYS A 93 -9.67 -20.54 -11.61
N PHE A 94 -8.39 -20.82 -11.53
CA PHE A 94 -7.47 -20.64 -12.64
C PHE A 94 -6.58 -21.86 -12.83
N ALA A 95 -6.00 -21.98 -14.01
CA ALA A 95 -4.97 -22.96 -14.34
C ALA A 95 -3.76 -22.24 -14.92
N VAL A 96 -2.57 -22.73 -14.57
CA VAL A 96 -1.28 -22.22 -15.08
C VAL A 96 -0.65 -23.31 -15.94
N THR A 97 -0.28 -22.97 -17.16
CA THR A 97 0.35 -23.89 -18.12
C THR A 97 1.50 -23.20 -18.84
N ASN A 98 2.14 -23.87 -19.79
CA ASN A 98 3.26 -23.34 -20.57
C ASN A 98 4.39 -22.79 -19.68
N GLY A 99 4.83 -23.58 -18.69
CA GLY A 99 5.92 -23.19 -17.79
C GLY A 99 5.68 -21.88 -17.02
N GLY A 100 4.43 -21.63 -16.59
CA GLY A 100 4.08 -20.41 -15.83
C GLY A 100 3.77 -19.19 -16.70
N LYS A 101 3.68 -19.35 -18.02
CA LYS A 101 3.43 -18.23 -18.96
C LYS A 101 1.98 -18.11 -19.44
N LYS A 102 1.10 -19.07 -19.15
CA LYS A 102 -0.30 -19.03 -19.58
C LYS A 102 -1.21 -19.25 -18.40
N TYR A 103 -2.03 -18.26 -18.10
CA TYR A 103 -3.05 -18.28 -17.05
C TYR A 103 -4.43 -18.34 -17.70
N THR A 104 -5.27 -19.28 -17.28
CA THR A 104 -6.65 -19.41 -17.77
C THR A 104 -7.61 -19.37 -16.61
N PHE A 105 -8.39 -18.30 -16.51
CA PHE A 105 -9.39 -18.07 -15.48
C PHE A 105 -10.77 -18.54 -15.95
N THR A 106 -11.53 -19.21 -15.09
CA THR A 106 -12.94 -19.55 -15.34
C THR A 106 -13.84 -18.56 -14.62
N ILE A 107 -14.54 -17.73 -15.38
CA ILE A 107 -15.38 -16.62 -14.88
C ILE A 107 -16.74 -17.16 -14.42
N ARG A 108 -17.16 -16.78 -13.21
CA ARG A 108 -18.49 -17.11 -12.65
C ARG A 108 -19.58 -16.33 -13.38
N LYS A 109 -20.74 -16.94 -13.53
CA LYS A 109 -21.96 -16.23 -13.91
C LYS A 109 -22.59 -15.52 -12.71
N GLY A 110 -23.44 -14.54 -12.95
CA GLY A 110 -24.25 -13.88 -11.92
C GLY A 110 -23.65 -12.62 -11.28
N PHE A 111 -22.38 -12.28 -11.55
CA PHE A 111 -21.86 -10.95 -11.24
C PHE A 111 -22.43 -9.93 -12.22
N LYS A 112 -22.86 -8.77 -11.70
CA LYS A 112 -23.42 -7.67 -12.48
C LYS A 112 -22.81 -6.35 -12.02
N PHE A 113 -22.67 -5.44 -12.97
CA PHE A 113 -22.40 -4.04 -12.67
C PHE A 113 -23.64 -3.37 -12.03
N SER A 114 -23.46 -2.20 -11.44
CA SER A 114 -24.53 -1.40 -10.84
C SER A 114 -25.62 -1.01 -11.84
N ASP A 115 -25.30 -0.91 -13.13
CA ASP A 115 -26.23 -0.66 -14.23
C ASP A 115 -26.98 -1.94 -14.71
N GLY A 116 -26.79 -3.07 -14.05
CA GLY A 116 -27.45 -4.35 -14.38
C GLY A 116 -26.77 -5.20 -15.45
N LYS A 117 -25.78 -4.67 -16.17
CA LYS A 117 -25.03 -5.42 -17.18
C LYS A 117 -24.20 -6.53 -16.53
N ALA A 118 -24.09 -7.65 -17.24
CA ALA A 118 -23.31 -8.80 -16.73
C ALA A 118 -21.81 -8.54 -16.75
N VAL A 119 -21.12 -8.95 -15.68
CA VAL A 119 -19.67 -9.08 -15.66
C VAL A 119 -19.28 -10.38 -16.38
N THR A 120 -18.42 -10.28 -17.36
CA THR A 120 -17.95 -11.40 -18.19
C THR A 120 -16.42 -11.41 -18.30
N ALA A 121 -15.88 -12.41 -18.99
CA ALA A 121 -14.45 -12.45 -19.31
C ALA A 121 -14.00 -11.22 -20.13
N ASN A 122 -14.90 -10.65 -20.97
CA ASN A 122 -14.62 -9.44 -21.74
C ASN A 122 -14.46 -8.20 -20.83
N SER A 123 -15.10 -8.15 -19.66
CA SER A 123 -14.94 -7.03 -18.71
C SER A 123 -13.50 -6.90 -18.21
N PHE A 124 -12.81 -8.02 -18.03
CA PHE A 124 -11.38 -8.06 -17.65
C PHE A 124 -10.44 -7.83 -18.83
N LYS A 125 -10.77 -8.36 -20.00
CA LYS A 125 -10.03 -8.06 -21.23
C LYS A 125 -10.07 -6.55 -21.50
N TYR A 126 -11.23 -5.92 -21.34
CA TYR A 126 -11.40 -4.49 -21.52
C TYR A 126 -10.58 -3.68 -20.52
N ALA A 127 -10.55 -4.08 -19.24
CA ALA A 127 -9.70 -3.45 -18.24
C ALA A 127 -8.22 -3.49 -18.63
N ILE A 128 -7.72 -4.65 -19.06
CA ILE A 128 -6.31 -4.80 -19.49
C ILE A 128 -6.03 -3.96 -20.74
N ASN A 129 -6.95 -3.88 -21.69
CA ASN A 129 -6.80 -3.04 -22.87
C ASN A 129 -6.76 -1.55 -22.49
N ARG A 130 -7.62 -1.09 -21.56
CA ARG A 130 -7.58 0.28 -21.04
C ARG A 130 -6.25 0.59 -20.35
N VAL A 131 -5.78 -0.31 -19.48
CA VAL A 131 -4.47 -0.15 -18.80
C VAL A 131 -3.32 -0.05 -19.79
N ALA A 132 -3.35 -0.83 -20.87
CA ALA A 132 -2.30 -0.80 -21.89
C ALA A 132 -2.45 0.36 -22.88
N ASN A 133 -3.60 1.03 -22.94
CA ASN A 133 -3.87 2.04 -23.95
C ASN A 133 -2.93 3.24 -23.82
N HIS A 134 -2.32 3.65 -24.96
CA HIS A 134 -1.38 4.76 -25.03
C HIS A 134 -2.00 6.08 -24.56
N ASP A 135 -3.17 6.41 -25.10
CA ASP A 135 -3.82 7.71 -24.89
C ASP A 135 -4.38 7.85 -23.47
N LEU A 136 -4.80 6.73 -22.83
CA LEU A 136 -5.23 6.73 -21.44
C LEU A 136 -4.05 6.99 -20.49
N ALA A 137 -2.82 6.61 -20.89
CA ALA A 137 -1.61 6.80 -20.10
C ALA A 137 -1.70 6.24 -18.66
N SER A 138 -2.30 5.06 -18.51
CA SER A 138 -2.52 4.43 -17.19
C SER A 138 -1.20 4.17 -16.46
N PRO A 139 -1.05 4.58 -15.19
CA PRO A 139 0.09 4.19 -14.37
C PRO A 139 0.16 2.66 -14.14
N GLY A 140 -0.95 1.96 -14.32
CA GLY A 140 -1.03 0.49 -14.26
C GLY A 140 -0.29 -0.22 -15.39
N ALA A 141 0.04 0.47 -16.50
CA ALA A 141 0.73 -0.12 -17.65
C ALA A 141 2.09 -0.74 -17.27
N GLN A 142 2.83 -0.12 -16.36
CA GLN A 142 4.11 -0.64 -15.87
C GLN A 142 4.01 -2.07 -15.30
N PHE A 143 2.85 -2.44 -14.74
CA PHE A 143 2.66 -3.76 -14.14
C PHE A 143 2.37 -4.87 -15.13
N ILE A 144 2.16 -4.55 -16.41
CA ILE A 144 1.88 -5.53 -17.48
C ILE A 144 2.81 -5.39 -18.69
N THR A 145 3.69 -4.41 -18.69
CA THR A 145 4.71 -4.18 -19.76
C THR A 145 6.14 -4.35 -19.27
N ASP A 146 6.33 -4.76 -18.01
CA ASP A 146 7.63 -4.86 -17.34
C ASP A 146 8.52 -5.95 -17.99
N PRO A 147 9.67 -5.58 -18.57
CA PRO A 147 10.54 -6.55 -19.22
C PRO A 147 11.21 -7.53 -18.24
N THR A 148 11.24 -7.24 -16.95
CA THR A 148 11.83 -8.10 -15.91
C THR A 148 10.78 -8.84 -15.08
N GLY A 149 9.60 -8.30 -14.94
CA GLY A 149 8.45 -8.84 -14.22
C GLY A 149 7.33 -9.31 -15.16
N THR A 150 6.11 -8.90 -14.87
CA THR A 150 4.94 -9.23 -15.68
C THR A 150 4.97 -8.47 -17.00
N ASN A 151 4.99 -9.22 -18.10
CA ASN A 151 4.85 -8.68 -19.44
C ASN A 151 3.81 -9.51 -20.20
N ILE A 152 2.62 -8.95 -20.38
CA ILE A 152 1.54 -9.59 -21.16
C ILE A 152 1.87 -9.44 -22.65
N VAL A 153 1.77 -10.54 -23.40
CA VAL A 153 2.04 -10.53 -24.85
C VAL A 153 1.21 -9.45 -25.54
N GLY A 154 1.87 -8.53 -26.23
CA GLY A 154 1.27 -7.42 -26.96
C GLY A 154 0.91 -6.20 -26.10
N ALA A 155 1.06 -6.24 -24.77
CA ALA A 155 0.72 -5.08 -23.93
C ALA A 155 1.67 -3.90 -24.20
N LYS A 156 2.98 -4.15 -24.35
CA LYS A 156 3.95 -3.10 -24.68
C LYS A 156 3.65 -2.43 -26.03
N ALA A 157 3.32 -3.20 -27.05
CA ALA A 157 2.97 -2.65 -28.36
C ALA A 157 1.77 -1.71 -28.29
N VAL A 158 0.73 -2.08 -27.53
CA VAL A 158 -0.45 -1.22 -27.31
C VAL A 158 -0.05 0.04 -26.52
N ASN A 159 0.82 -0.10 -25.53
CA ASN A 159 1.28 1.03 -24.72
C ASN A 159 2.19 2.00 -25.52
N ASP A 160 2.87 1.49 -26.55
CA ASP A 160 3.63 2.29 -27.50
C ASP A 160 2.77 2.87 -28.65
N GLY A 161 1.46 2.83 -28.58
CA GLY A 161 0.53 3.36 -29.59
C GLY A 161 0.23 2.43 -30.76
N GLN A 162 0.69 1.16 -30.72
CA GLN A 162 0.48 0.18 -31.79
C GLN A 162 -0.84 -0.59 -31.62
N GLY A 163 -1.97 0.11 -31.78
CA GLY A 163 -3.31 -0.45 -31.66
C GLY A 163 -3.89 -0.41 -30.25
N THR A 164 -5.06 -1.03 -30.05
CA THR A 164 -5.85 -0.93 -28.83
C THR A 164 -6.16 -2.28 -28.17
N ASN A 165 -5.69 -3.39 -28.75
CA ASN A 165 -6.01 -4.74 -28.30
C ASN A 165 -4.77 -5.54 -27.92
N VAL A 166 -4.68 -5.90 -26.64
CA VAL A 166 -3.58 -6.72 -26.12
C VAL A 166 -3.74 -8.15 -26.60
N SER A 167 -2.89 -8.57 -27.57
CA SER A 167 -3.02 -9.85 -28.29
C SER A 167 -2.87 -11.08 -27.38
N GLY A 168 -2.18 -10.95 -26.26
CA GLY A 168 -2.02 -12.01 -25.25
C GLY A 168 -3.25 -12.30 -24.42
N VAL A 169 -4.29 -11.44 -24.48
CA VAL A 169 -5.53 -11.60 -23.71
C VAL A 169 -6.64 -12.13 -24.61
N LYS A 170 -7.07 -13.36 -24.37
CA LYS A 170 -8.08 -14.06 -25.19
C LYS A 170 -9.28 -14.46 -24.35
N VAL A 171 -10.46 -14.36 -24.95
CA VAL A 171 -11.74 -14.77 -24.36
C VAL A 171 -12.37 -15.85 -25.22
N LYS A 172 -12.79 -16.96 -24.57
CA LYS A 172 -13.61 -18.01 -25.19
C LYS A 172 -14.69 -18.44 -24.20
N GLY A 173 -15.93 -18.06 -24.47
CA GLY A 173 -17.06 -18.26 -23.56
C GLY A 173 -16.78 -17.58 -22.20
N ASN A 174 -16.84 -18.35 -21.13
CA ASN A 174 -16.55 -17.86 -19.77
C ASN A 174 -15.06 -18.00 -19.35
N LYS A 175 -14.15 -18.26 -20.29
CA LYS A 175 -12.72 -18.38 -20.01
C LYS A 175 -11.98 -17.12 -20.48
N LEU A 176 -11.21 -16.54 -19.56
CA LEU A 176 -10.21 -15.50 -19.83
C LEU A 176 -8.83 -16.16 -19.81
N THR A 177 -8.11 -16.06 -20.91
CA THR A 177 -6.71 -16.52 -21.00
C THR A 177 -5.78 -15.34 -21.13
N ILE A 178 -4.75 -15.28 -20.29
CA ILE A 178 -3.69 -14.26 -20.30
C ILE A 178 -2.35 -14.96 -20.55
N ASN A 179 -1.65 -14.56 -21.61
CA ASN A 179 -0.35 -15.09 -21.99
C ASN A 179 0.73 -14.07 -21.65
N LEU A 180 1.74 -14.52 -20.91
CA LEU A 180 2.92 -13.74 -20.55
C LEU A 180 4.08 -14.08 -21.50
N THR A 181 4.95 -13.12 -21.74
CA THR A 181 6.21 -13.35 -22.51
C THR A 181 7.17 -14.26 -21.75
N LYS A 182 7.12 -14.22 -20.41
CA LYS A 182 7.89 -15.06 -19.49
C LYS A 182 7.07 -15.38 -18.22
N ALA A 183 7.48 -16.41 -17.48
CA ALA A 183 6.89 -16.71 -16.18
C ALA A 183 7.19 -15.61 -15.16
N ASP A 184 6.18 -15.25 -14.35
CA ASP A 184 6.32 -14.27 -13.27
C ASP A 184 5.57 -14.75 -12.02
N GLY A 185 6.31 -14.95 -10.92
CA GLY A 185 5.75 -15.36 -9.64
C GLY A 185 4.85 -14.32 -8.97
N THR A 186 4.91 -13.06 -9.41
CA THR A 186 4.09 -11.95 -8.86
C THR A 186 2.81 -11.70 -9.65
N PHE A 187 2.61 -12.39 -10.79
CA PHE A 187 1.47 -12.12 -11.68
C PHE A 187 0.12 -12.13 -10.96
N MET A 188 -0.13 -13.14 -10.11
CA MET A 188 -1.41 -13.24 -9.38
C MET A 188 -1.64 -12.09 -8.41
N ALA A 189 -0.60 -11.59 -7.76
CA ALA A 189 -0.70 -10.42 -6.90
C ALA A 189 -0.98 -9.16 -7.73
N LYS A 190 -0.25 -8.96 -8.83
CA LYS A 190 -0.43 -7.81 -9.73
C LYS A 190 -1.83 -7.77 -10.36
N ILE A 191 -2.33 -8.90 -10.88
CA ILE A 191 -3.66 -8.94 -11.53
C ILE A 191 -4.84 -8.74 -10.56
N THR A 192 -4.57 -8.71 -9.26
CA THR A 192 -5.57 -8.38 -8.22
C THR A 192 -5.56 -6.90 -7.81
N MET A 193 -4.65 -6.09 -8.35
CA MET A 193 -4.69 -4.65 -8.14
C MET A 193 -5.96 -4.04 -8.73
N PRO A 194 -6.44 -2.91 -8.23
CA PRO A 194 -7.64 -2.24 -8.73
C PRO A 194 -7.64 -1.97 -10.23
N PHE A 195 -6.49 -1.65 -10.82
CA PHE A 195 -6.35 -1.46 -12.27
C PHE A 195 -6.96 -2.58 -13.13
N PHE A 196 -6.97 -3.81 -12.63
CA PHE A 196 -7.40 -5.01 -13.35
C PHE A 196 -8.75 -5.54 -12.90
N GLN A 197 -9.56 -4.72 -12.24
CA GLN A 197 -10.93 -5.07 -11.88
C GLN A 197 -11.83 -5.22 -13.12
N ALA A 198 -12.98 -5.86 -12.94
CA ALA A 198 -14.00 -5.89 -13.98
C ALA A 198 -14.40 -4.45 -14.35
N THR A 199 -14.24 -4.08 -15.61
CA THR A 199 -14.52 -2.73 -16.11
C THR A 199 -15.63 -2.77 -17.15
N SER A 200 -16.60 -1.85 -17.00
CA SER A 200 -17.69 -1.67 -17.96
C SER A 200 -17.16 -1.03 -19.25
N THR A 201 -17.67 -1.50 -20.40
CA THR A 201 -17.38 -0.88 -21.70
C THR A 201 -18.05 0.48 -21.90
N LYS A 202 -18.81 0.97 -20.91
CA LYS A 202 -19.25 2.37 -20.86
C LYS A 202 -18.10 3.34 -20.60
N LEU A 203 -17.07 2.91 -19.87
CA LEU A 203 -15.90 3.75 -19.65
C LEU A 203 -15.15 3.91 -20.97
N PRO A 204 -14.71 5.14 -21.31
CA PRO A 204 -13.94 5.37 -22.53
C PRO A 204 -12.64 4.57 -22.53
N LEU A 205 -12.18 4.14 -23.70
CA LEU A 205 -10.92 3.38 -23.82
C LEU A 205 -9.69 4.29 -23.66
N THR A 206 -9.78 5.54 -24.11
CA THR A 206 -8.67 6.46 -24.35
C THR A 206 -8.58 7.63 -23.38
N HIS A 207 -9.57 7.83 -22.52
CA HIS A 207 -9.58 8.92 -21.54
C HIS A 207 -10.23 8.49 -20.22
N GLU A 208 -9.92 9.22 -19.16
CA GLU A 208 -10.40 8.95 -17.81
C GLU A 208 -11.82 9.47 -17.56
N VAL A 209 -12.44 8.92 -16.53
CA VAL A 209 -13.66 9.45 -15.91
C VAL A 209 -13.29 10.15 -14.60
N SER A 210 -13.36 11.46 -14.53
CA SER A 210 -12.98 12.27 -13.37
C SER A 210 -14.16 12.70 -12.51
N THR A 211 -15.34 12.85 -13.10
CA THR A 211 -16.56 13.32 -12.44
C THR A 211 -17.63 12.25 -12.45
N VAL A 212 -18.34 12.07 -11.34
CA VAL A 212 -19.45 11.12 -11.19
C VAL A 212 -20.65 11.87 -10.62
N ASN A 213 -21.71 11.99 -11.43
CA ASN A 213 -22.96 12.64 -11.04
C ASN A 213 -24.08 11.62 -10.76
N GLY A 214 -23.84 10.34 -11.07
CA GLY A 214 -24.76 9.26 -10.83
C GLY A 214 -24.13 7.87 -10.92
N PRO A 215 -24.83 6.82 -10.47
CA PRO A 215 -24.29 5.45 -10.43
C PRO A 215 -24.04 4.84 -11.82
N GLY A 216 -24.50 5.53 -12.89
CA GLY A 216 -24.30 5.11 -14.27
C GLY A 216 -23.01 5.61 -14.90
N ASP A 217 -22.37 6.63 -14.34
CA ASP A 217 -21.16 7.24 -14.91
C ASP A 217 -19.94 6.35 -14.70
N LEU A 218 -19.86 5.70 -13.52
CA LEU A 218 -18.81 4.76 -13.17
C LEU A 218 -19.41 3.42 -12.69
N PRO A 219 -19.95 2.58 -13.61
CA PRO A 219 -20.58 1.32 -13.23
C PRO A 219 -19.60 0.40 -12.48
N SER A 220 -19.99 0.01 -11.29
CA SER A 220 -19.19 -0.78 -10.35
C SER A 220 -19.78 -2.18 -10.16
N ALA A 221 -18.95 -3.18 -9.96
CA ALA A 221 -19.38 -4.57 -9.78
C ALA A 221 -19.16 -5.12 -8.36
N GLY A 222 -18.64 -4.31 -7.44
CA GLY A 222 -18.46 -4.62 -6.02
C GLY A 222 -19.71 -4.33 -5.16
N PRO A 223 -19.55 -4.44 -3.81
CA PRO A 223 -20.66 -4.20 -2.87
C PRO A 223 -21.24 -2.78 -2.90
N TYR A 224 -20.45 -1.79 -3.28
CA TYR A 224 -20.85 -0.40 -3.39
C TYR A 224 -20.64 0.13 -4.80
N VAL A 225 -21.30 1.24 -5.12
CA VAL A 225 -21.13 2.02 -6.32
C VAL A 225 -20.93 3.48 -5.94
N MET A 226 -20.05 4.17 -6.65
CA MET A 226 -19.90 5.61 -6.52
C MET A 226 -21.11 6.29 -7.19
N THR A 227 -21.78 7.16 -6.44
CA THR A 227 -22.97 7.89 -6.92
C THR A 227 -22.73 9.37 -7.10
N ARG A 228 -21.61 9.88 -6.56
CA ARG A 228 -21.21 11.27 -6.66
C ARG A 228 -19.69 11.38 -6.48
N ASN A 229 -19.06 12.21 -7.29
CA ASN A 229 -17.70 12.68 -7.07
C ASN A 229 -17.58 14.13 -7.51
N ASP A 230 -17.84 15.04 -6.59
CA ASP A 230 -17.54 16.45 -6.75
C ASP A 230 -16.09 16.67 -6.35
N VAL A 231 -15.26 16.97 -7.32
CA VAL A 231 -13.80 17.09 -7.13
C VAL A 231 -13.50 18.08 -6.00
N ASN A 232 -12.67 17.64 -5.05
CA ASN A 232 -12.25 18.40 -3.87
C ASN A 232 -13.36 18.78 -2.87
N GLN A 233 -14.57 18.22 -2.99
CA GLN A 233 -15.69 18.50 -2.09
C GLN A 233 -16.25 17.23 -1.47
N LEU A 234 -16.81 16.31 -2.29
CA LEU A 234 -17.53 15.15 -1.78
C LEU A 234 -17.43 13.96 -2.71
N THR A 235 -17.05 12.81 -2.15
CA THR A 235 -17.23 11.51 -2.81
C THR A 235 -18.27 10.69 -2.04
N SER A 236 -19.29 10.18 -2.73
CA SER A 236 -20.35 9.37 -2.11
C SER A 236 -20.42 7.96 -2.70
N LEU A 237 -20.45 6.97 -1.82
CA LEU A 237 -20.71 5.57 -2.15
C LEU A 237 -22.08 5.17 -1.64
N ARG A 238 -22.82 4.37 -2.42
CA ARG A 238 -24.08 3.75 -2.01
C ARG A 238 -24.05 2.25 -2.31
N GLN A 239 -24.95 1.51 -1.68
CA GLN A 239 -25.04 0.07 -1.92
C GLN A 239 -25.28 -0.23 -3.41
N ASN A 240 -24.51 -1.15 -3.99
CA ASN A 240 -24.78 -1.66 -5.32
C ASN A 240 -26.01 -2.60 -5.26
N PRO A 241 -27.14 -2.27 -5.93
CA PRO A 241 -28.35 -3.08 -5.86
C PRO A 241 -28.16 -4.49 -6.44
N ASN A 242 -27.20 -4.66 -7.33
CA ASN A 242 -26.89 -5.94 -8.00
C ASN A 242 -25.88 -6.80 -7.23
N TRP A 243 -25.28 -6.31 -6.13
CA TRP A 243 -24.43 -7.11 -5.27
C TRP A 243 -25.29 -7.94 -4.31
N LYS A 244 -25.41 -9.23 -4.58
CA LYS A 244 -26.16 -10.16 -3.73
C LYS A 244 -25.20 -11.24 -3.20
N PRO A 245 -25.34 -11.69 -1.94
CA PRO A 245 -24.54 -12.80 -1.41
C PRO A 245 -24.54 -14.02 -2.34
N GLY A 246 -23.42 -14.70 -2.40
CA GLY A 246 -23.26 -15.89 -3.24
C GLY A 246 -21.78 -16.23 -3.48
N PRO A 247 -21.50 -17.30 -4.22
CA PRO A 247 -20.14 -17.74 -4.48
C PRO A 247 -19.24 -16.62 -5.03
N GLY A 248 -18.13 -16.34 -4.35
CA GLY A 248 -17.19 -15.26 -4.69
C GLY A 248 -17.60 -13.86 -4.22
N ARG A 249 -18.83 -13.68 -3.71
CA ARG A 249 -19.33 -12.41 -3.16
C ARG A 249 -19.35 -12.46 -1.64
N ASN A 250 -18.17 -12.56 -1.05
CA ASN A 250 -17.98 -12.81 0.38
C ASN A 250 -17.82 -11.53 1.20
N ARG A 251 -17.65 -10.37 0.55
CA ARG A 251 -17.55 -9.09 1.24
C ARG A 251 -18.92 -8.66 1.75
N PRO A 252 -19.04 -8.25 3.03
CA PRO A 252 -20.29 -7.76 3.58
C PRO A 252 -20.71 -6.44 2.95
N ARG A 253 -21.88 -5.94 3.37
CA ARG A 253 -22.42 -4.65 2.96
C ARG A 253 -23.29 -4.16 4.11
N ASN A 254 -22.60 -3.71 5.17
CA ASN A 254 -23.30 -3.35 6.41
C ASN A 254 -23.89 -1.94 6.35
N LEU A 255 -23.15 -0.97 5.79
CA LEU A 255 -23.59 0.42 5.65
C LEU A 255 -24.55 0.61 4.47
N THR A 256 -25.45 1.57 4.53
CA THR A 256 -26.19 2.06 3.37
C THR A 256 -25.29 2.82 2.40
N GLY A 257 -24.26 3.50 2.92
CA GLY A 257 -23.28 4.22 2.12
C GLY A 257 -22.16 4.84 2.95
N LEU A 258 -21.32 5.57 2.25
CA LEU A 258 -20.21 6.35 2.80
C LEU A 258 -20.18 7.70 2.10
N ASP A 259 -19.96 8.78 2.85
CA ASP A 259 -19.73 10.13 2.36
C ASP A 259 -18.36 10.61 2.85
N LEU A 260 -17.45 10.91 1.92
CA LEU A 260 -16.11 11.39 2.17
C LEU A 260 -15.99 12.85 1.74
N GLN A 261 -15.81 13.73 2.73
CA GLN A 261 -15.64 15.17 2.55
C GLN A 261 -14.15 15.51 2.47
N TRP A 262 -13.78 16.27 1.44
CA TRP A 262 -12.39 16.63 1.14
C TRP A 262 -12.06 18.06 1.59
N ASN A 263 -10.76 18.36 1.70
CA ASN A 263 -10.21 19.68 1.99
C ASN A 263 -10.76 20.36 3.26
N LEU A 264 -11.15 19.59 4.25
CA LEU A 264 -11.59 20.16 5.52
C LEU A 264 -10.40 20.74 6.32
N ASN A 265 -10.66 21.77 7.10
CA ASN A 265 -9.71 22.21 8.11
C ASN A 265 -9.51 21.10 9.16
N GLU A 266 -8.25 20.79 9.50
CA GLU A 266 -7.90 19.65 10.37
C GLU A 266 -8.57 19.75 11.74
N GLN A 267 -8.47 20.92 12.41
CA GLN A 267 -9.04 21.12 13.74
C GLN A 267 -10.56 21.12 13.72
N THR A 268 -11.17 21.70 12.68
CA THR A 268 -12.64 21.70 12.52
C THR A 268 -13.16 20.26 12.34
N ALA A 269 -12.55 19.48 11.47
CA ALA A 269 -12.96 18.09 11.22
C ALA A 269 -12.73 17.21 12.46
N PHE A 270 -11.64 17.41 13.22
CA PHE A 270 -11.43 16.76 14.50
C PHE A 270 -12.55 17.08 15.50
N ASN A 271 -12.93 18.35 15.64
CA ASN A 271 -14.02 18.79 16.54
C ASN A 271 -15.37 18.22 16.11
N GLN A 272 -15.66 18.17 14.81
CA GLN A 272 -16.87 17.53 14.26
C GLN A 272 -16.92 16.02 14.58
N THR A 273 -15.78 15.33 14.50
CA THR A 273 -15.70 13.90 14.87
C THR A 273 -15.92 13.74 16.38
N LYS A 274 -15.32 14.60 17.21
CA LYS A 274 -15.50 14.62 18.66
C LYS A 274 -16.97 14.80 19.04
N ALA A 275 -17.68 15.67 18.31
CA ALA A 275 -19.11 15.97 18.46
C ALA A 275 -20.04 14.93 17.77
N ASN A 276 -19.52 13.87 17.15
CA ASN A 276 -20.27 12.84 16.42
C ASN A 276 -21.01 13.35 15.16
N GLN A 277 -20.58 14.45 14.56
CA GLN A 277 -21.07 14.97 13.28
C GLN A 277 -20.39 14.26 12.10
N LEU A 278 -19.10 13.93 12.23
CA LEU A 278 -18.38 12.98 11.41
C LEU A 278 -18.18 11.67 12.17
N ASP A 279 -18.09 10.55 11.47
CA ASP A 279 -17.80 9.24 12.05
C ASP A 279 -16.29 8.96 12.14
N GLU A 280 -15.54 9.57 11.24
CA GLU A 280 -14.08 9.53 11.20
C GLU A 280 -13.55 10.88 10.70
N GLY A 281 -12.47 11.34 11.30
CA GLY A 281 -11.81 12.57 10.90
C GLY A 281 -10.33 12.57 11.22
N PRO A 282 -9.60 13.59 10.72
CA PRO A 282 -8.18 13.73 11.00
C PRO A 282 -7.96 13.91 12.50
N LEU A 283 -6.79 13.45 12.96
CA LEU A 283 -6.36 13.61 14.35
C LEU A 283 -5.10 14.49 14.37
N PRO A 284 -5.23 15.78 14.75
CA PRO A 284 -4.09 16.68 14.83
C PRO A 284 -2.99 16.14 15.75
N ALA A 285 -1.73 16.31 15.37
CA ALA A 285 -0.59 15.74 16.11
C ALA A 285 -0.56 16.16 17.58
N ALA A 286 -0.99 17.40 17.88
CA ALA A 286 -1.09 17.94 19.24
C ALA A 286 -2.16 17.25 20.10
N GLU A 287 -3.24 16.74 19.47
CA GLU A 287 -4.37 16.11 20.16
C GLU A 287 -4.15 14.62 20.47
N VAL A 288 -3.20 13.99 19.79
CA VAL A 288 -3.01 12.52 19.81
C VAL A 288 -2.81 12.00 21.23
N GLN A 289 -1.95 12.65 22.03
CA GLN A 289 -1.66 12.18 23.38
C GLN A 289 -2.89 12.31 24.31
N GLY A 290 -3.63 13.40 24.20
CA GLY A 290 -4.87 13.62 24.95
C GLY A 290 -5.94 12.58 24.60
N VAL A 291 -6.11 12.32 23.31
CA VAL A 291 -7.04 11.30 22.80
C VAL A 291 -6.62 9.89 23.26
N ALA A 292 -5.34 9.57 23.20
CA ALA A 292 -4.81 8.27 23.66
C ALA A 292 -5.02 8.07 25.18
N ASN A 293 -4.81 9.11 25.98
CA ASN A 293 -5.04 9.07 27.42
C ASN A 293 -6.54 8.91 27.76
N GLN A 294 -7.42 9.59 27.02
CA GLN A 294 -8.86 9.58 27.28
C GLN A 294 -9.52 8.26 26.83
N TYR A 295 -9.15 7.71 25.68
CA TYR A 295 -9.86 6.58 25.06
C TYR A 295 -9.07 5.27 25.10
N GLY A 296 -7.78 5.32 25.40
CA GLY A 296 -6.87 4.19 25.32
C GLY A 296 -6.45 3.87 23.88
N VAL A 297 -5.25 3.31 23.71
CA VAL A 297 -4.71 2.92 22.41
C VAL A 297 -5.33 1.62 21.91
N ASN A 298 -5.84 1.62 20.68
CA ASN A 298 -6.59 0.49 20.09
C ASN A 298 -7.83 0.10 20.90
N LYS A 299 -8.47 1.09 21.49
CA LYS A 299 -9.71 0.95 22.26
C LYS A 299 -10.66 2.09 21.92
N SER A 300 -11.95 1.83 22.13
CA SER A 300 -13.01 2.82 22.00
C SER A 300 -12.89 3.66 20.72
N ARG A 301 -12.54 4.92 20.83
CA ARG A 301 -12.50 5.90 19.72
C ARG A 301 -11.14 6.08 19.08
N PHE A 302 -10.04 5.60 19.69
CA PHE A 302 -8.69 5.80 19.18
C PHE A 302 -8.02 4.49 18.77
N TRP A 303 -7.58 4.45 17.53
CA TRP A 303 -6.92 3.29 16.95
C TRP A 303 -5.66 3.68 16.21
N THR A 304 -4.64 2.83 16.29
CA THR A 304 -3.42 2.95 15.48
C THR A 304 -3.11 1.62 14.82
N LYS A 305 -2.73 1.68 13.54
CA LYS A 305 -2.40 0.50 12.75
C LYS A 305 -1.13 0.75 11.94
N PRO A 306 -0.17 -0.20 11.95
CA PRO A 306 0.97 -0.12 11.06
C PRO A 306 0.48 -0.21 9.61
N VAL A 307 1.07 0.61 8.75
CA VAL A 307 0.88 0.53 7.31
C VAL A 307 2.12 -0.04 6.65
N ASN A 308 1.94 -0.70 5.52
CA ASN A 308 3.05 -1.27 4.76
C ASN A 308 3.72 -0.20 3.90
N CYS A 309 4.21 0.85 4.58
CA CYS A 309 4.90 1.98 3.97
C CYS A 309 6.24 2.23 4.68
N THR A 310 7.22 2.70 3.91
CA THR A 310 8.54 3.12 4.41
C THR A 310 8.84 4.52 3.90
N GLY A 311 9.20 5.42 4.80
CA GLY A 311 9.66 6.77 4.48
C GLY A 311 11.15 6.78 4.18
N TYR A 312 11.53 7.52 3.14
CA TYR A 312 12.91 7.60 2.72
C TYR A 312 13.26 8.95 2.08
N LEU A 313 14.55 9.21 2.08
CA LEU A 313 15.21 10.35 1.45
C LEU A 313 16.00 9.79 0.26
N PRO A 314 15.48 9.81 -0.98
CA PRO A 314 16.23 9.34 -2.15
C PRO A 314 17.44 10.25 -2.38
N MET A 315 18.57 9.66 -2.74
CA MET A 315 19.80 10.36 -3.13
C MET A 315 20.04 10.12 -4.62
N ASN A 316 19.96 11.17 -5.43
CA ASN A 316 20.04 11.07 -6.89
C ASN A 316 21.44 10.67 -7.34
N THR A 317 21.61 9.40 -7.69
CA THR A 317 22.90 8.84 -8.12
C THR A 317 23.25 9.15 -9.59
N ALA A 318 22.37 9.81 -10.33
CA ALA A 318 22.69 10.36 -11.66
C ALA A 318 23.36 11.73 -11.55
N ASN A 319 23.06 12.52 -10.51
CA ASN A 319 23.64 13.83 -10.26
C ASN A 319 25.05 13.74 -9.68
N ASN A 320 25.85 14.77 -9.95
CA ASN A 320 27.29 14.78 -9.65
C ASN A 320 27.60 14.48 -8.17
N LEU A 321 26.86 15.07 -7.23
CA LEU A 321 27.14 14.96 -5.80
C LEU A 321 27.19 13.50 -5.31
N PHE A 322 26.16 12.71 -5.66
CA PHE A 322 26.01 11.35 -5.17
C PHE A 322 26.47 10.28 -6.18
N LYS A 323 26.75 10.65 -7.43
CA LYS A 323 27.25 9.75 -8.46
C LYS A 323 28.62 9.17 -8.03
N SER A 324 28.74 7.85 -8.04
CA SER A 324 29.95 7.11 -7.63
C SER A 324 30.48 7.48 -6.22
N ASN A 325 29.66 8.10 -5.37
CA ASN A 325 30.03 8.65 -4.08
C ASN A 325 29.38 7.89 -2.92
N LEU A 326 29.73 6.60 -2.78
CA LEU A 326 29.18 5.73 -1.73
C LEU A 326 29.42 6.26 -0.31
N LYS A 327 30.63 6.79 -0.06
CA LYS A 327 31.01 7.29 1.29
C LYS A 327 30.10 8.43 1.74
N LEU A 328 29.79 9.38 0.85
CA LEU A 328 28.87 10.47 1.20
C LEU A 328 27.44 9.96 1.41
N ARG A 329 26.94 9.00 0.58
CA ARG A 329 25.62 8.40 0.79
C ARG A 329 25.51 7.63 2.11
N GLN A 330 26.58 6.94 2.52
CA GLN A 330 26.65 6.32 3.85
C GLN A 330 26.74 7.36 4.96
N ALA A 331 27.50 8.43 4.76
CA ALA A 331 27.60 9.56 5.70
C ALA A 331 26.23 10.18 5.99
N VAL A 332 25.44 10.46 4.96
CA VAL A 332 24.04 10.93 5.11
C VAL A 332 23.23 9.97 5.98
N ASN A 333 23.31 8.66 5.71
CA ASN A 333 22.60 7.66 6.51
C ASN A 333 22.98 7.65 8.00
N TYR A 334 24.26 7.92 8.33
CA TYR A 334 24.71 8.06 9.72
C TYR A 334 24.39 9.43 10.34
N ALA A 335 24.18 10.47 9.52
CA ALA A 335 23.92 11.82 10.00
C ALA A 335 22.45 12.04 10.41
N ILE A 336 21.48 11.46 9.66
CA ILE A 336 20.04 11.74 9.82
C ILE A 336 19.53 11.41 11.23
N THR A 337 18.87 12.40 11.84
CA THR A 337 18.27 12.34 13.18
C THR A 337 16.85 11.78 13.11
N ARG A 338 16.74 10.48 12.87
CA ARG A 338 15.46 9.77 12.64
C ARG A 338 14.45 9.94 13.78
N SER A 339 14.91 9.92 15.03
CA SER A 339 14.02 10.10 16.20
C SER A 339 13.32 11.45 16.21
N THR A 340 14.07 12.54 16.00
CA THR A 340 13.51 13.89 15.92
C THR A 340 12.61 14.05 14.70
N TYR A 341 13.01 13.46 13.57
CA TYR A 341 12.21 13.46 12.34
C TYR A 341 10.85 12.78 12.55
N VAL A 342 10.82 11.60 13.19
CA VAL A 342 9.57 10.88 13.49
C VAL A 342 8.71 11.65 14.51
N ALA A 343 9.33 12.27 15.51
CA ALA A 343 8.64 13.01 16.55
C ALA A 343 7.80 14.20 16.01
N GLN A 344 8.20 14.80 14.85
CA GLN A 344 7.41 15.86 14.21
C GLN A 344 6.00 15.39 13.80
N ALA A 345 5.82 14.11 13.53
CA ALA A 345 4.51 13.57 13.20
C ALA A 345 3.65 13.26 14.45
N GLY A 346 4.17 13.48 15.66
CA GLY A 346 3.49 13.22 16.92
C GLY A 346 3.51 11.76 17.37
N PRO A 347 2.92 11.47 18.54
CA PRO A 347 2.88 10.12 19.10
C PRO A 347 2.21 9.11 18.17
N TYR A 348 2.66 7.86 18.23
CA TYR A 348 2.12 6.71 17.49
C TYR A 348 2.17 6.82 15.96
N ALA A 349 2.88 7.79 15.37
CA ALA A 349 2.95 7.99 13.91
C ALA A 349 3.86 7.00 13.16
N GLY A 350 4.57 6.14 13.88
CA GLY A 350 5.54 5.19 13.35
C GLY A 350 6.79 5.13 14.20
N GLN A 351 7.86 4.59 13.65
CA GLN A 351 9.13 4.46 14.36
C GLN A 351 10.34 4.69 13.44
N PRO A 352 11.51 5.11 13.96
CA PRO A 352 12.74 5.19 13.20
C PRO A 352 13.06 3.87 12.52
N TRP A 353 13.48 3.92 11.25
CA TRP A 353 13.80 2.74 10.46
C TRP A 353 15.06 2.94 9.63
N THR A 354 15.72 1.86 9.15
CA THR A 354 17.07 2.00 8.56
C THR A 354 17.32 1.18 7.31
N HIS A 355 16.33 0.39 6.84
CA HIS A 355 16.40 -0.34 5.59
C HIS A 355 15.04 -0.34 4.89
N ILE A 356 14.99 -0.75 3.61
CA ILE A 356 13.84 -0.50 2.74
C ILE A 356 12.60 -1.28 3.20
N PHE A 357 12.78 -2.57 3.55
CA PHE A 357 11.67 -3.42 3.95
C PHE A 357 11.20 -3.11 5.37
N ASN A 358 9.97 -2.68 5.52
CA ASN A 358 9.30 -2.59 6.81
C ASN A 358 8.72 -3.96 7.24
N PRO A 359 8.21 -4.12 8.48
CA PRO A 359 7.69 -5.40 8.96
C PRO A 359 6.52 -6.01 8.16
N GLY A 360 5.84 -5.23 7.31
CA GLY A 360 4.77 -5.70 6.42
C GLY A 360 5.27 -6.36 5.12
N VAL A 361 6.55 -6.18 4.76
CA VAL A 361 7.12 -6.72 3.52
C VAL A 361 7.55 -8.17 3.70
N PRO A 362 7.07 -9.13 2.88
CA PRO A 362 7.53 -10.50 2.97
C PRO A 362 9.05 -10.62 2.81
N GLY A 363 9.70 -11.25 3.76
CA GLY A 363 11.15 -11.40 3.76
C GLY A 363 11.92 -10.33 4.55
N TRP A 364 11.24 -9.33 5.13
CA TRP A 364 11.86 -8.34 6.00
C TRP A 364 12.67 -8.97 7.15
N ARG A 365 13.60 -8.20 7.71
CA ARG A 365 14.43 -8.65 8.82
C ARG A 365 14.43 -7.61 9.93
N ASN A 366 14.28 -8.05 11.17
CA ASN A 366 14.36 -7.17 12.33
C ASN A 366 15.84 -6.83 12.64
N THR A 367 16.37 -5.82 11.98
CA THR A 367 17.74 -5.36 12.16
C THR A 367 17.88 -3.86 11.96
N THR A 368 18.86 -3.25 12.60
CA THR A 368 19.23 -1.85 12.45
C THR A 368 20.61 -1.76 11.82
N ILE A 369 20.71 -1.19 10.63
CA ILE A 369 21.99 -1.10 9.90
C ILE A 369 22.65 0.27 10.01
N TYR A 370 21.88 1.34 10.28
CA TYR A 370 22.38 2.69 10.48
C TYR A 370 21.87 3.27 11.80
N ARG A 371 22.74 3.40 12.79
CA ARG A 371 22.48 4.19 14.00
C ARG A 371 23.10 5.57 13.82
N LYS A 372 22.46 6.64 14.29
CA LYS A 372 23.03 7.99 14.24
C LYS A 372 24.43 7.99 14.85
N ASN A 373 25.41 8.47 14.08
CA ASN A 373 26.79 8.63 14.51
C ASN A 373 27.44 9.74 13.70
N LEU A 374 27.39 10.95 14.23
CA LEU A 374 27.87 12.15 13.53
C LEU A 374 29.38 12.13 13.31
N ALA A 375 30.17 11.61 14.26
CA ALA A 375 31.61 11.50 14.10
C ALA A 375 31.98 10.60 12.92
N LYS A 376 31.35 9.42 12.83
CA LYS A 376 31.51 8.50 11.70
C LYS A 376 31.00 9.11 10.39
N ALA A 377 29.89 9.83 10.44
CA ALA A 377 29.34 10.51 9.27
C ALA A 377 30.33 11.54 8.71
N LYS A 378 30.88 12.41 9.56
CA LYS A 378 31.90 13.41 9.18
C LYS A 378 33.16 12.75 8.60
N SER A 379 33.66 11.70 9.23
CA SER A 379 34.82 10.93 8.72
C SER A 379 34.57 10.36 7.34
N LEU A 380 33.38 9.81 7.07
CA LEU A 380 33.01 9.29 5.76
C LEU A 380 32.82 10.37 4.71
N ALA A 381 32.32 11.55 5.11
CA ALA A 381 32.05 12.67 4.21
C ALA A 381 33.31 13.45 3.82
N ALA A 382 34.37 13.38 4.64
CA ALA A 382 35.62 14.13 4.43
C ALA A 382 36.18 13.87 3.03
N GLY A 383 36.43 14.96 2.27
CA GLY A 383 36.89 14.88 0.88
C GLY A 383 35.85 14.41 -0.15
N HIS A 384 34.56 14.26 0.25
CA HIS A 384 33.51 13.71 -0.63
C HIS A 384 32.39 14.69 -0.96
N PHE A 385 32.46 15.97 -0.55
CA PHE A 385 31.43 16.97 -0.78
C PHE A 385 31.38 17.53 -2.21
N LYS A 386 32.34 17.18 -3.09
CA LYS A 386 32.46 17.71 -4.45
C LYS A 386 32.59 19.23 -4.45
N ASP A 387 31.64 19.96 -5.07
CA ASP A 387 31.56 21.41 -5.07
C ASP A 387 30.91 22.00 -3.78
N GLY A 388 30.54 21.12 -2.85
CA GLY A 388 29.93 21.49 -1.57
C GLY A 388 28.47 21.94 -1.65
N LYS A 389 27.84 21.89 -2.83
CA LYS A 389 26.44 22.30 -3.03
C LYS A 389 25.51 21.10 -2.98
N ILE A 390 24.29 21.31 -2.46
CA ILE A 390 23.24 20.29 -2.45
C ILE A 390 21.87 20.93 -2.66
N THR A 391 21.09 20.40 -3.60
CA THR A 391 19.69 20.78 -3.84
C THR A 391 18.78 19.71 -3.24
N VAL A 392 17.89 20.13 -2.35
CA VAL A 392 16.96 19.28 -1.62
C VAL A 392 15.52 19.63 -1.99
N TYR A 393 14.80 18.70 -2.61
CA TYR A 393 13.37 18.83 -2.82
C TYR A 393 12.62 18.32 -1.59
N TYR A 394 11.57 19.02 -1.19
CA TYR A 394 10.76 18.61 -0.05
C TYR A 394 9.28 18.87 -0.27
N ARG A 395 8.43 18.10 0.40
CA ARG A 395 6.99 18.36 0.44
C ARG A 395 6.71 19.55 1.34
N SER A 396 6.10 20.61 0.80
CA SER A 396 5.86 21.87 1.53
C SER A 396 4.46 21.98 2.16
N SER A 397 3.54 21.04 1.87
CA SER A 397 2.19 21.07 2.43
C SER A 397 2.11 20.58 3.87
N GLY A 398 1.20 21.17 4.64
CA GLY A 398 1.03 20.92 6.08
C GLY A 398 2.17 21.49 6.93
N THR A 399 2.15 21.23 8.22
CA THR A 399 3.17 21.70 9.18
C THR A 399 4.30 20.70 9.39
N THR A 400 4.00 19.42 9.35
CA THR A 400 4.95 18.32 9.62
C THR A 400 6.05 18.22 8.57
N ASN A 401 5.70 18.32 7.27
CA ASN A 401 6.68 18.12 6.20
C ASN A 401 7.75 19.22 6.15
N PRO A 402 7.42 20.54 6.23
CA PRO A 402 8.44 21.59 6.33
C PRO A 402 9.32 21.45 7.58
N ALA A 403 8.75 21.06 8.73
CA ALA A 403 9.53 20.83 9.95
C ALA A 403 10.52 19.67 9.78
N GLN A 404 10.10 18.59 9.12
CA GLN A 404 10.99 17.47 8.77
C GLN A 404 12.10 17.91 7.80
N ALA A 405 11.80 18.76 6.82
CA ALA A 405 12.78 19.28 5.89
C ALA A 405 13.83 20.17 6.60
N ALA A 406 13.40 20.97 7.58
CA ALA A 406 14.31 21.77 8.41
C ALA A 406 15.28 20.86 9.21
N ILE A 407 14.80 19.75 9.80
CA ILE A 407 15.66 18.79 10.50
C ILE A 407 16.70 18.19 9.55
N VAL A 408 16.31 17.82 8.34
CA VAL A 408 17.25 17.28 7.34
C VAL A 408 18.27 18.34 6.93
N LYS A 409 17.86 19.61 6.75
CA LYS A 409 18.77 20.73 6.49
C LYS A 409 19.80 20.87 7.61
N ASP A 410 19.39 20.82 8.87
CA ASP A 410 20.29 20.90 10.02
C ASP A 410 21.22 19.69 10.11
N ASP A 411 20.74 18.48 9.82
CA ASP A 411 21.59 17.29 9.76
C ASP A 411 22.66 17.41 8.66
N LEU A 412 22.34 17.99 7.50
CA LEU A 412 23.30 18.26 6.41
C LEU A 412 24.34 19.32 6.82
N LYS A 413 23.93 20.38 7.51
CA LYS A 413 24.85 21.37 8.09
C LYS A 413 25.79 20.72 9.10
N ASN A 414 25.24 19.93 10.01
CA ASN A 414 26.02 19.19 11.00
C ASN A 414 27.00 18.19 10.35
N LEU A 415 26.65 17.62 9.20
CA LEU A 415 27.51 16.75 8.42
C LEU A 415 28.72 17.53 7.83
N GLY A 416 28.52 18.80 7.45
CA GLY A 416 29.59 19.67 6.93
C GLY A 416 29.23 20.51 5.70
N PHE A 417 27.99 20.49 5.23
CA PHE A 417 27.55 21.43 4.19
C PHE A 417 27.41 22.85 4.77
N SER A 418 27.87 23.86 4.04
CA SER A 418 27.59 25.26 4.39
C SER A 418 26.10 25.56 4.18
N ASP A 419 25.52 26.35 5.08
CA ASP A 419 24.10 26.74 5.00
C ASP A 419 23.75 27.40 3.65
N ASN A 420 24.63 28.26 3.14
CA ASN A 420 24.46 28.94 1.86
C ASN A 420 24.53 28.02 0.64
N ASN A 421 25.03 26.80 0.82
CA ASN A 421 25.17 25.80 -0.23
C ASN A 421 24.05 24.75 -0.20
N ILE A 422 23.10 24.86 0.74
CA ILE A 422 21.94 23.98 0.82
C ILE A 422 20.73 24.70 0.24
N THR A 423 20.36 24.35 -0.99
CA THR A 423 19.16 24.89 -1.66
C THR A 423 17.95 24.04 -1.33
N MET A 424 16.94 24.60 -0.67
CA MET A 424 15.68 23.91 -0.34
C MET A 424 14.58 24.33 -1.31
N LYS A 425 13.98 23.39 -2.05
CA LYS A 425 12.86 23.63 -2.99
C LYS A 425 11.61 22.89 -2.54
N GLY A 426 10.54 23.63 -2.20
CA GLY A 426 9.28 23.10 -1.71
C GLY A 426 8.28 22.81 -2.83
N PHE A 427 7.61 21.66 -2.76
CA PHE A 427 6.55 21.23 -3.67
C PHE A 427 5.28 20.90 -2.89
N SER A 428 4.13 21.38 -3.36
CA SER A 428 2.85 21.10 -2.72
C SER A 428 2.40 19.65 -2.95
N GLY A 429 1.95 18.99 -1.90
CA GLY A 429 1.31 17.67 -1.96
C GLY A 429 2.15 16.61 -2.68
N ALA A 430 1.55 15.97 -3.67
CA ALA A 430 2.18 14.91 -4.47
C ALA A 430 3.12 15.43 -5.57
N ASN A 431 3.11 16.73 -5.88
CA ASN A 431 3.91 17.31 -6.98
C ASN A 431 5.42 17.08 -6.82
N ILE A 432 5.88 16.78 -5.60
CA ILE A 432 7.29 16.40 -5.39
C ILE A 432 7.64 15.10 -6.14
N TYR A 433 6.70 14.16 -6.26
CA TYR A 433 6.94 12.90 -6.97
C TYR A 433 7.09 13.14 -8.47
N ASP A 434 6.28 14.04 -9.05
CA ASP A 434 6.37 14.42 -10.46
C ASP A 434 7.70 15.12 -10.72
N ALA A 435 8.07 16.10 -9.86
CA ALA A 435 9.33 16.81 -9.97
C ALA A 435 10.55 15.89 -9.84
N MET A 436 10.55 14.97 -8.85
CA MET A 436 11.63 13.99 -8.66
C MET A 436 11.64 12.91 -9.75
N GLY A 437 10.47 12.59 -10.32
CA GLY A 437 10.29 11.57 -11.35
C GLY A 437 10.67 12.03 -12.76
N LYS A 438 10.94 13.32 -12.95
CA LYS A 438 11.38 13.86 -14.25
C LYS A 438 12.90 13.73 -14.39
N ARG A 439 13.35 13.07 -15.47
CA ARG A 439 14.78 12.93 -15.74
C ARG A 439 15.44 14.29 -15.94
N GLY A 440 16.65 14.45 -15.40
CA GLY A 440 17.40 15.71 -15.48
C GLY A 440 16.93 16.79 -14.50
N ASN A 441 16.06 16.44 -13.52
CA ASN A 441 15.78 17.33 -12.40
C ASN A 441 17.09 17.66 -11.63
N ASP A 442 17.13 18.83 -10.98
CA ASP A 442 18.30 19.29 -10.26
C ASP A 442 18.35 18.85 -8.78
N ALA A 443 17.41 18.01 -8.33
CA ALA A 443 17.44 17.50 -6.98
C ALA A 443 18.60 16.52 -6.77
N ASP A 444 19.42 16.77 -5.76
CA ASP A 444 20.34 15.77 -5.25
C ASP A 444 19.65 14.85 -4.27
N MET A 445 18.68 15.36 -3.50
CA MET A 445 17.96 14.57 -2.49
C MET A 445 16.50 15.01 -2.39
N GLY A 446 15.62 14.03 -2.05
CA GLY A 446 14.23 14.29 -1.69
C GLY A 446 13.98 14.12 -0.18
N VAL A 447 12.99 14.84 0.38
CA VAL A 447 12.56 14.76 1.78
C VAL A 447 11.05 14.59 1.88
N SER A 448 10.59 13.86 2.89
CA SER A 448 9.18 13.52 3.12
C SER A 448 8.57 12.72 1.96
N MET A 449 9.36 11.82 1.41
CA MET A 449 8.94 10.85 0.40
C MET A 449 8.74 9.47 1.03
N GLY A 450 8.02 8.60 0.35
CA GLY A 450 7.77 7.25 0.84
C GLY A 450 7.24 6.33 -0.25
N TRP A 451 7.29 5.05 0.03
CA TRP A 451 6.67 4.01 -0.79
C TRP A 451 5.75 3.16 0.07
N CYS A 452 4.57 2.89 -0.44
CA CYS A 452 3.61 1.96 0.14
C CYS A 452 3.44 0.77 -0.79
N SER A 453 3.25 -0.41 -0.22
CA SER A 453 3.14 -1.63 -1.02
C SER A 453 1.89 -1.65 -1.90
N ASP A 454 2.07 -1.90 -3.18
CA ASP A 454 1.00 -2.13 -4.16
C ASP A 454 0.47 -3.57 -4.07
N TYR A 455 1.36 -4.51 -3.75
CA TYR A 455 1.06 -5.92 -3.55
C TYR A 455 2.10 -6.56 -2.61
N PRO A 456 1.75 -7.65 -1.90
CA PRO A 456 2.60 -8.22 -0.85
C PRO A 456 3.75 -9.07 -1.42
N ASP A 457 4.70 -8.44 -2.10
CA ASP A 457 5.91 -9.09 -2.62
C ASP A 457 7.12 -8.14 -2.54
N PRO A 458 8.32 -8.62 -2.18
CA PRO A 458 9.52 -7.79 -2.08
C PRO A 458 9.99 -7.19 -3.43
N TYR A 459 9.53 -7.72 -4.56
CA TYR A 459 9.76 -7.14 -5.90
C TYR A 459 9.22 -5.71 -5.99
N ASP A 460 8.05 -5.49 -5.39
CA ASP A 460 7.35 -4.20 -5.33
C ASP A 460 8.19 -3.09 -4.66
N TRP A 461 9.21 -3.46 -3.95
CA TRP A 461 10.13 -2.56 -3.26
C TRP A 461 11.45 -2.40 -4.00
N LEU A 462 12.24 -3.47 -4.12
CA LEU A 462 13.59 -3.33 -4.68
C LEU A 462 13.58 -3.13 -6.21
N ASN A 463 12.75 -3.89 -6.92
CA ASN A 463 12.74 -3.77 -8.37
C ASN A 463 12.03 -2.50 -8.85
N ILE A 464 10.95 -2.10 -8.21
CA ILE A 464 10.23 -0.88 -8.58
C ILE A 464 11.08 0.36 -8.26
N LEU A 465 11.67 0.41 -7.06
CA LEU A 465 12.36 1.61 -6.58
C LEU A 465 13.81 1.74 -7.08
N LEU A 466 14.49 0.63 -7.43
CA LEU A 466 15.94 0.63 -7.61
C LEU A 466 16.45 -0.10 -8.87
N TYR A 467 15.59 -0.72 -9.67
CA TYR A 467 16.02 -1.41 -10.88
C TYR A 467 16.30 -0.41 -12.00
N GLY A 468 17.57 -0.23 -12.35
CA GLY A 468 18.01 0.79 -13.30
C GLY A 468 17.36 0.72 -14.70
N PRO A 469 17.19 -0.48 -15.33
CA PRO A 469 16.51 -0.58 -16.62
C PRO A 469 15.05 -0.17 -16.67
N SER A 470 14.39 0.05 -15.51
CA SER A 470 13.01 0.56 -15.45
C SER A 470 12.93 2.10 -15.35
N ILE A 471 14.07 2.79 -15.30
CA ILE A 471 14.09 4.26 -15.24
C ILE A 471 13.48 4.85 -16.51
N GLN A 472 12.54 5.77 -16.31
CA GLN A 472 11.80 6.50 -17.34
C GLN A 472 12.21 7.98 -17.36
N ASP A 473 11.87 8.68 -18.44
CA ASP A 473 12.13 10.12 -18.57
C ASP A 473 11.12 10.95 -17.76
N GLU A 474 9.88 10.48 -17.72
CA GLU A 474 8.78 11.08 -16.95
C GLU A 474 8.15 10.02 -16.05
N ASN A 475 7.52 10.42 -14.95
CA ASN A 475 6.85 9.53 -13.99
C ASN A 475 7.74 8.40 -13.45
N ASN A 476 9.06 8.64 -13.39
CA ASN A 476 10.01 7.66 -12.87
C ASN A 476 9.85 7.51 -11.35
N VAL A 477 9.69 6.28 -10.88
CA VAL A 477 9.55 5.98 -9.44
C VAL A 477 10.87 5.59 -8.77
N ASN A 478 11.93 5.34 -9.54
CA ASN A 478 13.28 5.20 -9.03
C ASN A 478 13.88 6.60 -8.80
N TYR A 479 13.39 7.30 -7.79
CA TYR A 479 13.77 8.69 -7.48
C TYR A 479 15.25 8.86 -7.12
N SER A 480 15.94 7.76 -6.81
CA SER A 480 17.40 7.76 -6.65
C SER A 480 18.15 7.68 -7.98
N TYR A 481 17.45 7.49 -9.09
CA TYR A 481 18.04 7.20 -10.41
C TYR A 481 19.14 6.13 -10.33
N PHE A 482 18.94 5.17 -9.41
CA PHE A 482 19.92 4.14 -9.13
C PHE A 482 19.99 3.14 -10.27
N ASN A 483 21.14 3.12 -10.95
CA ASN A 483 21.40 2.23 -12.06
C ASN A 483 22.80 1.61 -11.95
N ASN A 484 22.88 0.50 -11.25
CA ASN A 484 24.13 -0.21 -11.04
C ASN A 484 24.06 -1.62 -11.64
N PRO A 485 24.95 -1.99 -12.59
CA PRO A 485 24.87 -3.28 -13.29
C PRO A 485 24.90 -4.51 -12.36
N THR A 486 25.64 -4.47 -11.26
CA THR A 486 25.70 -5.58 -10.30
C THR A 486 24.39 -5.77 -9.59
N TRP A 487 23.78 -4.69 -9.11
CA TRP A 487 22.48 -4.74 -8.44
C TRP A 487 21.35 -5.07 -9.40
N ASN A 488 21.40 -4.53 -10.63
CA ASN A 488 20.43 -4.88 -11.67
C ASN A 488 20.45 -6.40 -11.96
N ARG A 489 21.63 -7.02 -12.09
CA ARG A 489 21.74 -8.48 -12.27
C ARG A 489 21.20 -9.25 -11.06
N ARG A 490 21.50 -8.82 -9.84
CA ARG A 490 20.98 -9.46 -8.61
C ARG A 490 19.46 -9.39 -8.52
N MET A 491 18.85 -8.22 -8.78
CA MET A 491 17.40 -8.03 -8.80
C MET A 491 16.73 -8.87 -9.89
N ALA A 492 17.27 -8.89 -11.11
CA ALA A 492 16.76 -9.70 -12.20
C ALA A 492 16.87 -11.22 -11.92
N ALA A 493 17.92 -11.66 -11.23
CA ALA A 493 18.05 -13.05 -10.81
C ALA A 493 17.04 -13.42 -9.69
N ALA A 494 16.88 -12.55 -8.70
CA ALA A 494 15.93 -12.74 -7.60
C ALA A 494 14.47 -12.76 -8.09
N ALA A 495 14.14 -11.98 -9.12
CA ALA A 495 12.81 -11.95 -9.73
C ALA A 495 12.36 -13.31 -10.28
N LYS A 496 13.30 -14.17 -10.68
CA LYS A 496 13.03 -15.52 -11.20
C LYS A 496 12.76 -16.56 -10.10
N LEU A 497 13.06 -16.24 -8.85
CA LEU A 497 12.88 -17.15 -7.73
C LEU A 497 11.41 -17.18 -7.28
N VAL A 498 11.02 -18.26 -6.62
CA VAL A 498 9.69 -18.45 -6.03
C VAL A 498 9.78 -18.98 -4.60
N GLY A 499 8.70 -18.82 -3.84
CA GLY A 499 8.56 -19.38 -2.49
C GLY A 499 9.58 -18.83 -1.47
N PRO A 500 9.89 -19.58 -0.40
CA PRO A 500 10.72 -19.11 0.71
C PRO A 500 12.14 -18.69 0.31
N LYS A 501 12.72 -19.34 -0.71
CA LYS A 501 14.05 -18.98 -1.25
C LYS A 501 14.05 -17.56 -1.79
N ARG A 502 12.99 -17.15 -2.51
CA ARG A 502 12.80 -15.79 -3.00
C ARG A 502 12.85 -14.78 -1.86
N LEU A 503 12.03 -15.00 -0.82
CA LEU A 503 11.93 -14.09 0.32
C LEU A 503 13.25 -13.94 1.07
N LYS A 504 13.98 -15.06 1.26
CA LYS A 504 15.31 -15.03 1.89
C LYS A 504 16.32 -14.21 1.09
N VAL A 505 16.34 -14.36 -0.24
CA VAL A 505 17.26 -13.64 -1.13
C VAL A 505 16.94 -12.15 -1.14
N TYR A 506 15.67 -11.77 -1.27
CA TYR A 506 15.26 -10.36 -1.25
C TYR A 506 15.54 -9.70 0.10
N GLY A 507 15.24 -10.37 1.22
CA GLY A 507 15.51 -9.83 2.55
C GLY A 507 17.01 -9.64 2.84
N GLN A 508 17.89 -10.50 2.27
CA GLN A 508 19.34 -10.25 2.34
C GLN A 508 19.75 -9.11 1.41
N MET A 509 19.15 -9.04 0.23
CA MET A 509 19.46 -7.99 -0.76
C MET A 509 19.07 -6.59 -0.27
N ASP A 510 17.96 -6.45 0.47
CA ASP A 510 17.58 -5.21 1.15
C ASP A 510 18.69 -4.68 2.06
N LEU A 511 19.22 -5.53 2.96
CA LEU A 511 20.29 -5.12 3.84
C LEU A 511 21.60 -4.82 3.10
N ASP A 512 21.95 -5.68 2.14
CA ASP A 512 23.18 -5.54 1.36
C ASP A 512 23.18 -4.23 0.53
N ILE A 513 22.06 -3.89 -0.13
CA ILE A 513 21.99 -2.71 -0.99
C ILE A 513 22.09 -1.43 -0.17
N MET A 514 21.46 -1.41 1.01
CA MET A 514 21.57 -0.26 1.90
C MET A 514 22.98 -0.09 2.45
N GLN A 515 23.69 -1.17 2.78
CA GLN A 515 25.05 -1.09 3.30
C GLN A 515 26.10 -0.82 2.22
N LYS A 516 25.96 -1.45 1.03
CA LYS A 516 27.01 -1.50 -0.01
C LYS A 516 26.76 -0.52 -1.17
N ALA A 517 25.57 0.07 -1.26
CA ALA A 517 25.22 1.05 -2.28
C ALA A 517 24.55 2.31 -1.70
N ALA A 518 23.77 2.20 -0.63
CA ALA A 518 23.11 3.29 0.07
C ALA A 518 22.41 4.28 -0.90
N PRO A 519 21.49 3.85 -1.78
CA PRO A 519 20.88 4.72 -2.78
C PRO A 519 19.92 5.75 -2.17
N MET A 520 19.51 5.54 -0.93
CA MET A 520 18.59 6.40 -0.16
C MET A 520 18.93 6.33 1.33
N ALA A 521 18.45 7.28 2.10
CA ALA A 521 18.42 7.17 3.56
C ALA A 521 17.00 6.85 4.02
N ILE A 522 16.82 5.73 4.69
CA ILE A 522 15.51 5.36 5.25
C ILE A 522 15.33 6.12 6.57
N GLU A 523 14.14 6.65 6.80
CA GLU A 523 13.84 7.49 7.95
C GLU A 523 12.90 6.83 8.96
N ARG A 524 11.80 6.21 8.49
CA ARG A 524 10.74 5.66 9.37
C ARG A 524 9.89 4.58 8.69
N THR A 525 9.18 3.83 9.52
CA THR A 525 7.93 3.19 9.16
C THR A 525 6.76 4.09 9.53
N TYR A 526 5.57 3.79 9.04
CA TYR A 526 4.38 4.59 9.32
C TYR A 526 3.33 3.79 10.08
N ASN A 527 2.55 4.50 10.91
CA ASN A 527 1.25 4.05 11.39
C ASN A 527 0.17 5.06 11.01
N ASN A 528 -0.96 4.56 10.57
CA ASN A 528 -2.19 5.35 10.53
C ASN A 528 -2.77 5.47 11.95
N ARG A 529 -3.34 6.63 12.24
CA ARG A 529 -4.03 6.94 13.50
C ARG A 529 -5.46 7.33 13.16
N TYR A 530 -6.40 6.68 13.80
CA TYR A 530 -7.82 6.84 13.53
C TYR A 530 -8.51 7.35 14.77
N PHE A 531 -9.34 8.37 14.60
CA PHE A 531 -10.22 8.87 15.64
C PHE A 531 -11.67 8.78 15.16
N PHE A 532 -12.48 8.05 15.92
CA PHE A 532 -13.85 7.73 15.53
C PHE A 532 -14.88 8.43 16.43
N SER A 533 -16.08 8.63 15.90
CA SER A 533 -17.26 9.03 16.68
C SER A 533 -17.75 7.90 17.60
N ASN A 534 -18.60 8.25 18.57
CA ASN A 534 -19.28 7.25 19.40
C ASN A 534 -20.28 6.40 18.61
N ARG A 535 -20.66 6.82 17.41
CA ARG A 535 -21.59 6.10 16.53
C ARG A 535 -20.96 4.85 15.92
N VAL A 536 -19.65 4.77 15.87
CA VAL A 536 -18.94 3.65 15.25
C VAL A 536 -19.07 2.40 16.09
N ASP A 537 -19.49 1.28 15.46
CA ASP A 537 -19.39 -0.04 16.08
C ASP A 537 -18.00 -0.64 15.76
N THR A 538 -17.15 -0.65 16.77
CA THR A 538 -15.76 -1.12 16.64
C THR A 538 -15.66 -2.62 16.32
N LYS A 539 -16.73 -3.41 16.47
CA LYS A 539 -16.79 -4.81 16.03
C LYS A 539 -16.77 -4.95 14.51
N GLY A 540 -17.20 -3.90 13.77
CA GLY A 540 -17.14 -3.82 12.32
C GLY A 540 -15.79 -3.34 11.77
N LEU A 541 -14.83 -2.99 12.62
CA LEU A 541 -13.52 -2.51 12.18
C LEU A 541 -12.61 -3.69 11.81
N VAL A 542 -12.62 -4.06 10.55
CA VAL A 542 -11.71 -5.05 9.95
C VAL A 542 -10.60 -4.32 9.22
N TYR A 543 -9.38 -4.34 9.76
CA TYR A 543 -8.22 -3.72 9.12
C TYR A 543 -7.70 -4.59 7.98
N GLN A 544 -7.75 -4.05 6.77
CA GLN A 544 -7.28 -4.72 5.55
C GLN A 544 -5.84 -4.28 5.24
N GLY A 545 -4.87 -5.12 5.60
CA GLY A 545 -3.45 -4.77 5.52
C GLY A 545 -2.93 -4.51 4.10
N ILE A 546 -3.58 -5.06 3.07
CA ILE A 546 -3.19 -4.84 1.66
C ILE A 546 -3.60 -3.43 1.20
N TYR A 547 -4.79 -2.97 1.60
CA TYR A 547 -5.27 -1.61 1.29
C TYR A 547 -4.94 -0.60 2.38
N GLN A 548 -4.31 -1.07 3.45
CA GLN A 548 -3.74 -0.26 4.54
C GLN A 548 -4.77 0.61 5.27
N ASP A 549 -6.03 0.17 5.28
CA ASP A 549 -7.13 0.86 5.94
C ASP A 549 -8.24 -0.12 6.38
N TRP A 550 -9.27 0.41 7.04
CA TRP A 550 -10.44 -0.34 7.47
C TRP A 550 -11.32 -0.71 6.27
N SER A 551 -11.78 -1.95 6.22
CA SER A 551 -12.63 -2.41 5.13
C SER A 551 -13.98 -1.69 5.13
N ILE A 552 -14.25 -0.83 4.16
CA ILE A 552 -15.54 -0.16 3.98
C ILE A 552 -16.71 -1.16 3.99
N PRO A 553 -16.65 -2.30 3.27
CA PRO A 553 -17.69 -3.31 3.32
C PRO A 553 -18.02 -3.84 4.71
N ALA A 554 -17.04 -3.94 5.59
CA ALA A 554 -17.20 -4.48 6.95
C ALA A 554 -17.63 -3.44 7.99
N MET A 555 -17.39 -2.16 7.75
CA MET A 555 -17.74 -1.07 8.68
C MET A 555 -19.21 -1.12 9.10
N ALA A 556 -19.50 -0.71 10.34
CA ALA A 556 -20.85 -0.65 10.89
C ALA A 556 -21.00 0.53 11.86
N LEU A 557 -22.22 1.05 11.95
CA LEU A 557 -22.66 2.04 12.96
C LEU A 557 -23.53 1.35 14.02
N LYS A 558 -23.50 1.89 15.26
CA LYS A 558 -24.33 1.43 16.39
C LYS A 558 -25.81 1.70 16.17
#